data_bee2e3d556340d7014d637bece0ede00
#
_entry.id   bee2e3d556340d7014d637bece0ede00
#
_cell.length_a   1.000
_cell.length_b   1.000
_cell.length_c   1.000
_cell.angle_alpha   90.00
_cell.angle_beta   90.00
_cell.angle_gamma   90.00
#
_symmetry.space_group_name_H-M   'P 1'
#
loop_
_entity.id
_entity.type
_entity.pdbx_description
1 polymer ?
#
loop_
_entity_poly.entity_id
_entity_poly.type
_entity_poly.pdbx_seq_one_letter_code
_entity_poly.pdbx_strand_id
1 'polypeptide(L)'
;MDRYVTDIKNGCYQNPVLPMDFSDPDAIRVGEDYYLISSSFTYLPGVPVLHSKDLVHWERIGNCVERLPFDRYAQPAHGCGTWAPALRYHAGRFYAFIPLPDEGIFYTEATDPAGPWSALHCVKSASGWIDPCPLWDDDGSVYMAHAFAKSRCGIKHKIQLSRLDPETLEVVEDGPIVFDGTLSQPTAEGPKMYKRNGWYYIFIPAGGVEYGWQTVLRARNVYGPYEEKIVMHQGASSINGPHQGAWVTAPDGSDWFLHFQDRFELGRVVHLQPMCWHSDWPFIGLEQNGDGIGEPVTEWDCPKGEAGPGLQIGDSFTNGKPGLQWQWQANPQPEAWLRPVAGDALHLVCGASGSLWRQPNVLSQMLPAADFTANVTLGLAGCGAGAKVGLSVMGQKYSAIELCRTAQGCTVQLVQGMVKDLAPTGDAEETILAEKMVDTDEITVTMKITAAKQVQYALLAADGTAVPLGGAQPVAKATWPGARLALYARGGTKEDAACIKQLNITF
;
A
#
# COMPACT_ATOMS: atom_id res chain seq x y z
N MET A 1 18.44 4.69 -12.12
CA MET A 1 17.59 4.32 -10.96
C MET A 1 16.88 3.05 -11.31
N ASP A 2 16.89 2.08 -10.42
CA ASP A 2 16.26 0.79 -10.65
C ASP A 2 14.74 0.96 -10.66
N ARG A 3 14.09 0.38 -11.66
CA ARG A 3 12.64 0.42 -11.85
C ARG A 3 12.09 -0.98 -12.02
N TYR A 4 10.90 -1.21 -11.48
CA TYR A 4 10.10 -2.37 -11.80
C TYR A 4 9.20 -2.04 -12.99
N VAL A 5 9.25 -2.86 -14.02
CA VAL A 5 8.39 -2.78 -15.20
C VAL A 5 7.70 -4.12 -15.38
N THR A 6 6.39 -4.10 -15.52
CA THR A 6 5.60 -5.31 -15.75
C THR A 6 6.02 -5.99 -17.06
N ASP A 7 6.22 -7.29 -16.99
CA ASP A 7 6.67 -8.08 -18.14
C ASP A 7 5.56 -8.24 -19.19
N ILE A 8 5.92 -8.00 -20.46
CA ILE A 8 5.04 -8.20 -21.61
C ILE A 8 5.64 -9.28 -22.49
N LYS A 9 4.86 -10.35 -22.71
CA LYS A 9 5.23 -11.46 -23.58
C LYS A 9 4.24 -11.60 -24.72
N ASN A 10 4.74 -11.52 -25.96
CA ASN A 10 3.90 -11.68 -27.16
C ASN A 10 2.67 -10.76 -27.21
N GLY A 11 2.75 -9.54 -26.67
CA GLY A 11 1.64 -8.60 -26.59
C GLY A 11 0.68 -8.82 -25.41
N CYS A 12 0.94 -9.80 -24.54
CA CYS A 12 0.17 -10.09 -23.33
C CYS A 12 0.90 -9.58 -22.08
N TYR A 13 0.17 -8.95 -21.17
CA TYR A 13 0.69 -8.66 -19.84
C TYR A 13 0.63 -9.90 -18.95
N GLN A 14 1.50 -9.93 -17.93
CA GLN A 14 1.51 -10.95 -16.90
C GLN A 14 0.98 -10.39 -15.59
N ASN A 15 0.04 -11.08 -14.95
CA ASN A 15 -0.44 -10.73 -13.61
C ASN A 15 0.49 -11.29 -12.51
N PRO A 16 0.70 -10.53 -11.41
CA PRO A 16 0.12 -9.22 -11.09
C PRO A 16 0.77 -8.08 -11.89
N VAL A 17 -0.04 -7.10 -12.32
CA VAL A 17 0.48 -5.87 -12.97
C VAL A 17 1.19 -4.95 -11.97
N LEU A 18 0.85 -5.04 -10.67
CA LEU A 18 1.56 -4.39 -9.57
C LEU A 18 1.94 -5.46 -8.53
N PRO A 19 3.20 -5.94 -8.50
CA PRO A 19 3.62 -7.02 -7.60
C PRO A 19 3.96 -6.54 -6.18
N MET A 20 3.78 -5.26 -5.90
CA MET A 20 3.99 -4.63 -4.60
C MET A 20 2.67 -4.50 -3.83
N ASP A 21 2.75 -4.18 -2.54
CA ASP A 21 1.62 -4.05 -1.61
C ASP A 21 0.79 -2.77 -1.85
N PHE A 22 0.10 -2.70 -2.99
CA PHE A 22 -0.89 -1.67 -3.25
C PHE A 22 -2.27 -2.13 -2.79
N SER A 23 -2.44 -2.20 -1.46
CA SER A 23 -3.66 -2.68 -0.81
C SER A 23 -4.90 -1.88 -1.21
N ASP A 24 -6.01 -2.59 -1.40
CA ASP A 24 -7.34 -1.98 -1.56
C ASP A 24 -7.39 -0.94 -2.70
N PRO A 25 -6.97 -1.30 -3.93
CA PRO A 25 -6.84 -0.36 -5.02
C PRO A 25 -8.20 0.20 -5.46
N ASP A 26 -8.24 1.49 -5.74
CA ASP A 26 -9.31 2.11 -6.51
C ASP A 26 -8.72 2.90 -7.68
N ALA A 27 -9.29 2.73 -8.87
CA ALA A 27 -8.79 3.34 -10.08
C ALA A 27 -9.88 4.01 -10.89
N ILE A 28 -9.50 5.09 -11.57
CA ILE A 28 -10.37 5.83 -12.49
C ILE A 28 -9.62 6.16 -13.77
N ARG A 29 -10.37 6.48 -14.82
CA ARG A 29 -9.85 7.08 -16.05
C ARG A 29 -10.30 8.54 -16.18
N VAL A 30 -9.36 9.41 -16.54
CA VAL A 30 -9.64 10.81 -16.89
C VAL A 30 -8.97 11.10 -18.23
N GLY A 31 -9.76 11.33 -19.27
CA GLY A 31 -9.24 11.43 -20.63
C GLY A 31 -8.63 10.12 -21.11
N GLU A 32 -7.35 10.11 -21.43
CA GLU A 32 -6.58 8.93 -21.84
C GLU A 32 -5.70 8.37 -20.73
N ASP A 33 -5.74 8.98 -19.55
CA ASP A 33 -4.88 8.65 -18.42
C ASP A 33 -5.67 7.87 -17.34
N TYR A 34 -4.99 6.92 -16.70
CA TYR A 34 -5.51 6.15 -15.58
C TYR A 34 -4.79 6.53 -14.30
N TYR A 35 -5.56 6.64 -13.24
CA TYR A 35 -5.05 6.95 -11.90
C TYR A 35 -5.53 5.92 -10.91
N LEU A 36 -4.62 5.47 -10.04
CA LEU A 36 -4.92 4.50 -8.99
C LEU A 36 -4.41 5.02 -7.66
N ILE A 37 -5.21 4.83 -6.62
CA ILE A 37 -4.83 5.06 -5.22
C ILE A 37 -4.98 3.78 -4.41
N SER A 38 -4.26 3.68 -3.30
CA SER A 38 -4.31 2.51 -2.42
C SER A 38 -4.15 2.88 -0.95
N SER A 39 -4.49 1.96 -0.05
CA SER A 39 -4.24 2.08 1.39
C SER A 39 -2.75 2.25 1.68
N SER A 40 -2.41 2.95 2.74
CA SER A 40 -1.04 3.00 3.27
C SER A 40 -0.96 2.84 4.79
N PHE A 41 -2.10 2.70 5.45
CA PHE A 41 -2.20 2.49 6.90
C PHE A 41 -1.44 3.57 7.68
N THR A 42 -0.53 3.19 8.56
CA THR A 42 0.29 4.12 9.35
C THR A 42 1.44 4.77 8.56
N TYR A 43 1.72 4.30 7.32
CA TYR A 43 2.86 4.77 6.55
C TYR A 43 2.56 6.07 5.80
N LEU A 44 3.40 7.10 6.01
CA LEU A 44 3.20 8.46 5.50
C LEU A 44 4.46 9.02 4.81
N PRO A 45 4.32 9.88 3.76
CA PRO A 45 3.06 10.33 3.13
C PRO A 45 2.21 9.17 2.64
N GLY A 46 0.90 9.24 2.87
CA GLY A 46 -0.04 8.14 2.67
C GLY A 46 -0.91 8.26 1.42
N VAL A 47 -1.61 7.17 1.10
CA VAL A 47 -2.49 7.07 -0.07
C VAL A 47 -1.72 7.42 -1.35
N PRO A 48 -0.79 6.53 -1.77
CA PRO A 48 0.00 6.75 -2.99
C PRO A 48 -0.89 6.91 -4.20
N VAL A 49 -0.50 7.82 -5.10
CA VAL A 49 -1.15 8.04 -6.39
C VAL A 49 -0.27 7.46 -7.48
N LEU A 50 -0.82 6.53 -8.24
CA LEU A 50 -0.19 5.95 -9.42
C LEU A 50 -0.86 6.48 -10.68
N HIS A 51 -0.06 6.60 -11.75
CA HIS A 51 -0.47 6.98 -13.10
C HIS A 51 -0.10 5.90 -14.10
N SER A 52 -0.95 5.67 -15.08
CA SER A 52 -0.71 4.78 -16.22
C SER A 52 -1.44 5.30 -17.46
N LYS A 53 -0.96 4.88 -18.65
CA LYS A 53 -1.67 5.08 -19.92
C LYS A 53 -2.18 3.77 -20.53
N ASP A 54 -1.88 2.63 -19.90
CA ASP A 54 -2.23 1.30 -20.43
C ASP A 54 -2.73 0.31 -19.37
N LEU A 55 -2.96 0.75 -18.11
CA LEU A 55 -3.38 -0.09 -16.97
C LEU A 55 -2.35 -1.16 -16.54
N VAL A 56 -1.23 -1.30 -17.25
CA VAL A 56 -0.20 -2.32 -17.03
C VAL A 56 1.06 -1.71 -16.45
N HIS A 57 1.54 -0.61 -17.06
CA HIS A 57 2.75 0.08 -16.64
C HIS A 57 2.40 1.30 -15.82
N TRP A 58 2.70 1.24 -14.53
CA TRP A 58 2.37 2.26 -13.56
C TRP A 58 3.61 3.01 -13.08
N GLU A 59 3.46 4.29 -12.81
CA GLU A 59 4.43 5.09 -12.08
C GLU A 59 3.78 5.78 -10.89
N ARG A 60 4.53 5.96 -9.79
CA ARG A 60 4.05 6.74 -8.65
C ARG A 60 4.32 8.22 -8.92
N ILE A 61 3.27 9.04 -8.87
CA ILE A 61 3.34 10.48 -9.17
C ILE A 61 3.16 11.36 -7.92
N GLY A 62 2.64 10.81 -6.81
CA GLY A 62 2.40 11.57 -5.60
C GLY A 62 1.77 10.76 -4.48
N ASN A 63 1.22 11.49 -3.51
CA ASN A 63 0.45 10.97 -2.38
C ASN A 63 -0.69 11.92 -2.04
N CYS A 64 -1.86 11.40 -1.67
CA CYS A 64 -3.00 12.23 -1.30
C CYS A 64 -2.87 12.83 0.11
N VAL A 65 -2.08 12.21 1.01
CA VAL A 65 -2.01 12.57 2.42
C VAL A 65 -0.57 12.76 2.86
N GLU A 66 -0.16 13.99 3.10
CA GLU A 66 1.17 14.28 3.65
C GLU A 66 1.26 13.91 5.13
N ARG A 67 0.23 14.24 5.90
CA ARG A 67 0.17 14.02 7.36
C ARG A 67 -1.27 13.78 7.80
N LEU A 68 -1.42 12.99 8.86
CA LEU A 68 -2.71 12.80 9.55
C LEU A 68 -2.87 13.86 10.66
N PRO A 69 -4.05 14.51 10.78
CA PRO A 69 -4.27 15.64 11.68
C PRO A 69 -4.53 15.23 13.14
N PHE A 70 -3.97 14.10 13.60
CA PHE A 70 -4.18 13.59 14.96
C PHE A 70 -2.84 13.29 15.62
N ASP A 71 -2.65 13.74 16.88
CA ASP A 71 -1.40 13.63 17.64
C ASP A 71 -0.88 12.20 17.79
N ARG A 72 -1.77 11.23 17.85
CA ARG A 72 -1.38 9.81 17.99
C ARG A 72 -0.51 9.32 16.83
N TYR A 73 -0.62 9.92 15.64
CA TYR A 73 0.19 9.56 14.48
C TYR A 73 1.57 10.22 14.46
N ALA A 74 1.94 10.97 15.51
CA ALA A 74 3.33 11.37 15.73
C ALA A 74 4.24 10.18 16.09
N GLN A 75 3.62 9.04 16.44
CA GLN A 75 4.27 7.75 16.70
C GLN A 75 3.65 6.68 15.80
N PRO A 76 4.35 5.55 15.54
CA PRO A 76 3.78 4.43 14.81
C PRO A 76 2.47 3.95 15.46
N ALA A 77 1.42 3.85 14.66
CA ALA A 77 0.09 3.36 15.06
C ALA A 77 -0.29 2.18 14.14
N HIS A 78 0.39 1.05 14.33
CA HIS A 78 0.25 -0.12 13.46
C HIS A 78 -1.19 -0.62 13.37
N GLY A 79 -1.67 -0.85 12.14
CA GLY A 79 -3.05 -1.25 11.86
C GLY A 79 -4.09 -0.12 11.89
N CYS A 80 -3.66 1.13 12.12
CA CYS A 80 -4.47 2.35 12.02
C CYS A 80 -4.06 3.19 10.80
N GLY A 81 -4.57 4.41 10.68
CA GLY A 81 -4.25 5.34 9.61
C GLY A 81 -5.16 5.19 8.39
N THR A 82 -4.61 5.36 7.19
CA THR A 82 -5.39 5.42 5.94
C THR A 82 -5.71 4.02 5.41
N TRP A 83 -6.99 3.62 5.53
CA TRP A 83 -7.48 2.35 5.00
C TRP A 83 -8.02 2.53 3.58
N ALA A 84 -8.81 1.58 3.08
CA ALA A 84 -9.28 1.47 1.70
C ALA A 84 -9.92 2.74 1.14
N PRO A 85 -9.22 3.52 0.30
CA PRO A 85 -9.72 4.77 -0.23
C PRO A 85 -10.60 4.57 -1.46
N ALA A 86 -11.29 5.65 -1.87
CA ALA A 86 -11.91 5.74 -3.19
C ALA A 86 -11.48 7.02 -3.90
N LEU A 87 -11.15 6.90 -5.18
CA LEU A 87 -10.79 7.99 -6.06
C LEU A 87 -11.95 8.31 -7.01
N ARG A 88 -12.31 9.58 -7.12
CA ARG A 88 -13.31 10.04 -8.10
C ARG A 88 -12.85 11.34 -8.75
N TYR A 89 -13.34 11.58 -9.95
CA TYR A 89 -13.13 12.83 -10.67
C TYR A 89 -14.50 13.46 -10.97
N HIS A 90 -14.69 14.68 -10.47
CA HIS A 90 -15.93 15.42 -10.65
C HIS A 90 -15.64 16.90 -10.84
N ALA A 91 -16.33 17.54 -11.80
CA ALA A 91 -16.26 18.99 -12.05
C ALA A 91 -14.81 19.56 -12.14
N GLY A 92 -13.88 18.79 -12.79
CA GLY A 92 -12.51 19.23 -13.00
C GLY A 92 -11.56 18.99 -11.82
N ARG A 93 -11.99 18.24 -10.79
CA ARG A 93 -11.19 17.92 -9.60
C ARG A 93 -11.16 16.43 -9.30
N PHE A 94 -10.04 15.97 -8.77
CA PHE A 94 -9.90 14.67 -8.15
C PHE A 94 -10.31 14.74 -6.68
N TYR A 95 -11.06 13.74 -6.22
CA TYR A 95 -11.47 13.56 -4.83
C TYR A 95 -11.01 12.20 -4.34
N ALA A 96 -10.24 12.17 -3.27
CA ALA A 96 -9.87 10.94 -2.56
C ALA A 96 -10.65 10.87 -1.24
N PHE A 97 -11.58 9.92 -1.14
CA PHE A 97 -12.31 9.62 0.10
C PHE A 97 -11.54 8.56 0.87
N ILE A 98 -11.18 8.86 2.11
CA ILE A 98 -10.21 8.09 2.89
C ILE A 98 -10.79 7.77 4.26
N PRO A 99 -10.97 6.49 4.62
CA PRO A 99 -11.36 6.12 5.96
C PRO A 99 -10.15 6.10 6.88
N LEU A 100 -10.30 6.70 8.03
CA LEU A 100 -9.48 6.50 9.21
C LEU A 100 -10.36 5.73 10.21
N PRO A 101 -10.20 4.40 10.36
CA PRO A 101 -11.21 3.54 10.99
C PRO A 101 -11.51 3.88 12.45
N ASP A 102 -10.63 4.59 13.11
CA ASP A 102 -10.79 5.01 14.50
C ASP A 102 -11.41 6.42 14.62
N GLU A 103 -11.28 7.26 13.58
CA GLU A 103 -11.70 8.66 13.56
C GLU A 103 -12.93 8.91 12.68
N GLY A 104 -13.03 8.26 11.53
CA GLY A 104 -14.15 8.43 10.61
C GLY A 104 -13.76 8.46 9.13
N ILE A 105 -14.63 9.07 8.32
CA ILE A 105 -14.42 9.26 6.87
C ILE A 105 -13.97 10.68 6.61
N PHE A 106 -12.95 10.84 5.78
CA PHE A 106 -12.39 12.11 5.35
C PHE A 106 -12.30 12.15 3.82
N TYR A 107 -12.21 13.33 3.23
CA TYR A 107 -11.78 13.50 1.85
C TYR A 107 -10.69 14.54 1.72
N THR A 108 -9.97 14.48 0.64
CA THR A 108 -9.05 15.50 0.14
C THR A 108 -9.26 15.66 -1.36
N GLU A 109 -8.93 16.83 -1.90
CA GLU A 109 -9.11 17.13 -3.32
C GLU A 109 -7.88 17.77 -3.94
N ALA A 110 -7.73 17.60 -5.26
CA ALA A 110 -6.70 18.25 -6.05
C ALA A 110 -7.18 18.51 -7.49
N THR A 111 -6.59 19.50 -8.14
CA THR A 111 -6.77 19.72 -9.60
C THR A 111 -5.75 18.93 -10.42
N ASP A 112 -4.56 18.69 -9.84
CA ASP A 112 -3.52 17.84 -10.39
C ASP A 112 -3.40 16.58 -9.51
N PRO A 113 -3.52 15.37 -10.07
CA PRO A 113 -3.43 14.13 -9.28
C PRO A 113 -2.05 13.91 -8.64
N ALA A 114 -0.98 14.54 -9.16
CA ALA A 114 0.33 14.55 -8.50
C ALA A 114 0.36 15.43 -7.25
N GLY A 115 -0.65 16.29 -7.08
CA GLY A 115 -0.77 17.23 -5.95
C GLY A 115 -0.36 18.67 -6.32
N PRO A 116 -0.37 19.61 -5.36
CA PRO A 116 -0.67 19.34 -3.96
C PRO A 116 -2.15 19.03 -3.71
N TRP A 117 -2.42 18.10 -2.82
CA TRP A 117 -3.74 17.77 -2.32
C TRP A 117 -4.12 18.70 -1.14
N SER A 118 -5.40 18.96 -0.96
CA SER A 118 -5.91 19.76 0.16
C SER A 118 -5.65 19.08 1.52
N ALA A 119 -5.79 19.81 2.61
CA ALA A 119 -5.93 19.19 3.92
C ALA A 119 -7.14 18.24 3.95
N LEU A 120 -7.11 17.24 4.85
CA LEU A 120 -8.24 16.33 5.05
C LEU A 120 -9.46 17.09 5.60
N HIS A 121 -10.59 16.95 4.91
CA HIS A 121 -11.90 17.42 5.33
C HIS A 121 -12.72 16.27 5.92
N CYS A 122 -13.35 16.50 7.07
CA CYS A 122 -14.18 15.47 7.71
C CYS A 122 -15.52 15.34 6.99
N VAL A 123 -15.81 14.15 6.45
CA VAL A 123 -17.10 13.79 5.87
C VAL A 123 -18.06 13.31 6.96
N LYS A 124 -17.54 12.48 7.87
CA LYS A 124 -18.28 11.92 9.01
C LYS A 124 -17.31 11.48 10.10
N SER A 125 -17.47 12.03 11.30
CA SER A 125 -16.80 11.49 12.48
C SER A 125 -17.57 10.27 12.99
N ALA A 126 -17.04 9.07 12.74
CA ALA A 126 -17.69 7.80 13.09
C ALA A 126 -16.67 6.66 13.13
N SER A 127 -16.33 6.17 14.31
CA SER A 127 -15.46 5.00 14.45
C SER A 127 -16.09 3.77 13.78
N GLY A 128 -15.28 3.06 13.01
CA GLY A 128 -15.68 1.83 12.34
C GLY A 128 -16.37 1.99 10.99
N TRP A 129 -16.58 3.21 10.49
CA TRP A 129 -16.97 3.41 9.10
C TRP A 129 -15.73 3.28 8.22
N ILE A 130 -15.80 2.41 7.21
CA ILE A 130 -14.68 2.10 6.32
C ILE A 130 -15.13 2.04 4.85
N ASP A 131 -14.17 2.03 3.94
CA ASP A 131 -14.35 1.78 2.50
C ASP A 131 -15.36 2.73 1.83
N PRO A 132 -15.25 4.05 2.04
CA PRO A 132 -16.19 5.00 1.46
C PRO A 132 -16.08 5.04 -0.06
N CYS A 133 -17.20 5.16 -0.75
CA CYS A 133 -17.21 5.38 -2.20
C CYS A 133 -18.32 6.38 -2.56
N PRO A 134 -17.98 7.62 -2.93
CA PRO A 134 -18.97 8.61 -3.33
C PRO A 134 -19.46 8.38 -4.76
N LEU A 135 -20.70 8.80 -5.01
CA LEU A 135 -21.32 8.89 -6.31
C LEU A 135 -22.04 10.25 -6.43
N TRP A 136 -21.67 11.06 -7.40
CA TRP A 136 -22.44 12.21 -7.86
C TRP A 136 -23.48 11.71 -8.87
N ASP A 137 -24.75 11.87 -8.53
CA ASP A 137 -25.86 11.41 -9.39
C ASP A 137 -26.28 12.48 -10.39
N ASP A 138 -27.03 12.08 -11.44
CA ASP A 138 -27.45 12.95 -12.53
C ASP A 138 -28.44 14.04 -12.09
N ASP A 139 -29.13 13.84 -10.96
CA ASP A 139 -30.06 14.82 -10.35
C ASP A 139 -29.38 15.84 -9.44
N GLY A 140 -28.04 15.77 -9.29
CA GLY A 140 -27.24 16.63 -8.42
C GLY A 140 -27.13 16.14 -6.98
N SER A 141 -27.77 15.04 -6.63
CA SER A 141 -27.60 14.39 -5.33
C SER A 141 -26.21 13.72 -5.23
N VAL A 142 -25.65 13.67 -4.02
CA VAL A 142 -24.41 12.97 -3.76
C VAL A 142 -24.65 11.88 -2.72
N TYR A 143 -24.24 10.68 -3.04
CA TYR A 143 -24.37 9.51 -2.17
C TYR A 143 -22.99 8.96 -1.83
N MET A 144 -22.88 8.26 -0.71
CA MET A 144 -21.66 7.53 -0.32
C MET A 144 -22.04 6.14 0.19
N ALA A 145 -21.64 5.11 -0.58
CA ALA A 145 -21.66 3.75 -0.06
C ALA A 145 -20.46 3.55 0.87
N HIS A 146 -20.66 2.84 1.98
CA HIS A 146 -19.57 2.47 2.88
C HIS A 146 -19.86 1.14 3.61
N ALA A 147 -18.81 0.56 4.17
CA ALA A 147 -18.85 -0.65 4.99
C ALA A 147 -18.50 -0.38 6.46
N PHE A 148 -18.36 -1.45 7.25
CA PHE A 148 -18.12 -1.36 8.68
C PHE A 148 -16.98 -2.28 9.13
N ALA A 149 -16.09 -1.76 9.99
CA ALA A 149 -15.05 -2.53 10.66
C ALA A 149 -15.55 -3.11 11.98
N LYS A 150 -15.84 -4.41 12.04
CA LYS A 150 -16.29 -5.09 13.25
C LYS A 150 -15.39 -4.83 14.47
N SER A 151 -14.09 -4.73 14.25
CA SER A 151 -13.09 -4.48 15.29
C SER A 151 -13.22 -3.09 15.96
N ARG A 152 -13.98 -2.16 15.35
CA ARG A 152 -14.17 -0.78 15.86
C ARG A 152 -15.59 -0.49 16.30
N CYS A 153 -16.60 -1.02 15.59
CA CYS A 153 -18.01 -0.71 15.85
C CYS A 153 -18.91 -1.95 16.08
N GLY A 154 -18.36 -3.17 16.00
CA GLY A 154 -19.13 -4.41 16.18
C GLY A 154 -19.99 -4.82 14.99
N ILE A 155 -20.16 -3.98 13.96
CA ILE A 155 -20.94 -4.25 12.76
C ILE A 155 -20.03 -4.87 11.68
N LYS A 156 -20.56 -5.80 10.88
CA LYS A 156 -19.88 -6.46 9.77
C LYS A 156 -20.89 -6.94 8.72
N HIS A 157 -20.43 -7.21 7.50
CA HIS A 157 -21.20 -7.78 6.38
C HIS A 157 -22.31 -6.87 5.84
N LYS A 158 -22.26 -5.57 6.09
CA LYS A 158 -23.32 -4.62 5.71
C LYS A 158 -22.76 -3.49 4.88
N ILE A 159 -23.56 -3.07 3.89
CA ILE A 159 -23.31 -1.86 3.11
C ILE A 159 -24.41 -0.85 3.45
N GLN A 160 -24.00 0.33 3.86
CA GLN A 160 -24.88 1.47 4.11
C GLN A 160 -24.72 2.51 3.00
N LEU A 161 -25.77 3.22 2.67
CA LEU A 161 -25.76 4.29 1.70
C LEU A 161 -26.19 5.60 2.36
N SER A 162 -25.23 6.47 2.60
CA SER A 162 -25.42 7.79 3.16
C SER A 162 -25.68 8.83 2.08
N ARG A 163 -26.39 9.92 2.43
CA ARG A 163 -26.53 11.10 1.58
C ARG A 163 -25.59 12.20 2.05
N LEU A 164 -24.88 12.78 1.11
CA LEU A 164 -23.94 13.88 1.37
C LEU A 164 -24.57 15.21 0.91
N ASP A 165 -24.14 16.28 1.56
CA ASP A 165 -24.34 17.65 1.06
C ASP A 165 -23.48 17.85 -0.20
N PRO A 166 -24.05 18.30 -1.34
CA PRO A 166 -23.29 18.42 -2.58
C PRO A 166 -22.20 19.50 -2.57
N GLU A 167 -22.28 20.48 -1.65
CA GLU A 167 -21.31 21.58 -1.56
C GLU A 167 -20.19 21.28 -0.58
N THR A 168 -20.52 20.69 0.59
CA THR A 168 -19.55 20.43 1.66
C THR A 168 -19.04 19.00 1.69
N LEU A 169 -19.74 18.06 1.05
CA LEU A 169 -19.53 16.62 1.07
C LEU A 169 -19.62 16.00 2.48
N GLU A 170 -20.21 16.71 3.44
CA GLU A 170 -20.52 16.17 4.75
C GLU A 170 -21.77 15.28 4.70
N VAL A 171 -21.83 14.26 5.55
CA VAL A 171 -23.01 13.41 5.67
C VAL A 171 -24.17 14.20 6.27
N VAL A 172 -25.25 14.37 5.50
CA VAL A 172 -26.50 14.99 5.96
C VAL A 172 -27.54 13.97 6.42
N GLU A 173 -27.41 12.72 5.95
CA GLU A 173 -28.25 11.59 6.34
C GLU A 173 -27.45 10.32 6.31
N ASP A 174 -27.41 9.58 7.42
CA ASP A 174 -26.67 8.30 7.50
C ASP A 174 -27.26 7.27 6.53
N GLY A 175 -28.57 7.37 6.24
CA GLY A 175 -29.25 6.52 5.27
C GLY A 175 -29.42 5.06 5.71
N PRO A 176 -30.07 4.25 4.86
CA PRO A 176 -30.35 2.85 5.20
C PRO A 176 -29.16 1.93 4.96
N ILE A 177 -29.15 0.78 5.62
CA ILE A 177 -28.43 -0.40 5.18
C ILE A 177 -29.12 -0.89 3.89
N VAL A 178 -28.45 -0.77 2.76
CA VAL A 178 -28.97 -1.17 1.45
C VAL A 178 -28.67 -2.64 1.11
N PHE A 179 -27.73 -3.24 1.82
CA PHE A 179 -27.38 -4.65 1.69
C PHE A 179 -26.92 -5.25 3.02
N ASP A 180 -27.48 -6.41 3.38
CA ASP A 180 -27.08 -7.23 4.51
C ASP A 180 -26.60 -8.61 4.02
N GLY A 181 -25.27 -8.76 3.89
CA GLY A 181 -24.63 -9.98 3.43
C GLY A 181 -24.42 -11.06 4.49
N THR A 182 -25.02 -10.91 5.68
CA THR A 182 -24.77 -11.83 6.80
C THR A 182 -25.00 -13.31 6.44
N LEU A 183 -25.97 -13.60 5.57
CA LEU A 183 -26.31 -14.98 5.18
C LEU A 183 -25.69 -15.39 3.84
N SER A 184 -25.61 -14.48 2.84
CA SER A 184 -25.21 -14.79 1.46
C SER A 184 -23.78 -14.36 1.13
N GLN A 185 -23.34 -13.23 1.69
CA GLN A 185 -22.07 -12.58 1.34
C GLN A 185 -21.27 -12.24 2.62
N PRO A 186 -20.77 -13.25 3.37
CA PRO A 186 -20.02 -13.01 4.60
C PRO A 186 -18.79 -12.15 4.29
N THR A 187 -18.47 -11.20 5.18
CA THR A 187 -17.39 -10.21 4.99
C THR A 187 -17.63 -9.28 3.79
N ALA A 188 -18.90 -9.00 3.45
CA ALA A 188 -19.22 -7.95 2.48
C ALA A 188 -18.66 -6.61 2.97
N GLU A 189 -17.77 -6.01 2.19
CA GLU A 189 -17.05 -4.76 2.48
C GLU A 189 -16.62 -4.09 1.16
N GLY A 190 -15.73 -3.10 1.18
CA GLY A 190 -15.09 -2.53 0.00
C GLY A 190 -16.02 -2.02 -1.11
N PRO A 191 -17.17 -1.39 -0.84
CA PRO A 191 -18.11 -1.04 -1.89
C PRO A 191 -17.51 -0.03 -2.86
N LYS A 192 -17.67 -0.28 -4.18
CA LYS A 192 -17.38 0.69 -5.24
C LYS A 192 -18.66 0.91 -6.03
N MET A 193 -19.12 2.16 -6.04
CA MET A 193 -20.42 2.54 -6.58
C MET A 193 -20.29 3.17 -7.97
N TYR A 194 -21.13 2.71 -8.90
CA TYR A 194 -21.18 3.17 -10.28
C TYR A 194 -22.63 3.27 -10.79
N LYS A 195 -22.82 4.04 -11.87
CA LYS A 195 -24.09 4.14 -12.61
C LYS A 195 -23.86 3.82 -14.08
N ARG A 196 -24.69 2.93 -14.65
CA ARG A 196 -24.62 2.53 -16.06
C ARG A 196 -26.00 2.09 -16.56
N ASN A 197 -26.44 2.59 -17.72
CA ASN A 197 -27.70 2.21 -18.39
C ASN A 197 -28.93 2.29 -17.45
N GLY A 198 -28.97 3.28 -16.56
CA GLY A 198 -30.06 3.48 -15.59
C GLY A 198 -30.10 2.44 -14.47
N TRP A 199 -29.01 1.70 -14.25
CA TRP A 199 -28.77 0.88 -13.08
C TRP A 199 -27.76 1.54 -12.17
N TYR A 200 -27.94 1.39 -10.86
CA TYR A 200 -26.93 1.60 -9.84
C TYR A 200 -26.24 0.27 -9.56
N TYR A 201 -24.92 0.28 -9.52
CA TYR A 201 -24.09 -0.88 -9.21
C TYR A 201 -23.27 -0.61 -7.97
N ILE A 202 -23.16 -1.60 -7.09
CA ILE A 202 -22.21 -1.60 -5.99
C ILE A 202 -21.38 -2.88 -6.12
N PHE A 203 -20.11 -2.75 -6.45
CA PHE A 203 -19.15 -3.84 -6.49
C PHE A 203 -18.65 -4.06 -5.08
N ILE A 204 -18.75 -5.27 -4.55
CA ILE A 204 -18.31 -5.64 -3.21
C ILE A 204 -17.52 -6.94 -3.24
N PRO A 205 -16.36 -7.04 -2.57
CA PRO A 205 -15.78 -8.33 -2.23
C PRO A 205 -16.54 -8.97 -1.06
N ALA A 206 -16.51 -10.30 -1.00
CA ALA A 206 -17.04 -11.07 0.10
C ALA A 206 -16.17 -12.32 0.34
N GLY A 207 -16.40 -13.08 1.43
CA GLY A 207 -15.65 -14.29 1.76
C GLY A 207 -14.27 -14.05 2.40
N GLY A 208 -13.81 -12.79 2.44
CA GLY A 208 -12.50 -12.41 3.01
C GLY A 208 -11.34 -12.54 2.01
N VAL A 209 -10.18 -12.01 2.38
CA VAL A 209 -9.03 -11.78 1.48
C VAL A 209 -8.35 -13.07 1.00
N GLU A 210 -8.49 -14.19 1.69
CA GLU A 210 -7.81 -15.44 1.36
C GLU A 210 -8.63 -16.34 0.42
N TYR A 211 -9.97 -16.42 0.64
CA TYR A 211 -10.85 -17.33 -0.08
C TYR A 211 -12.07 -16.66 -0.68
N GLY A 212 -12.07 -15.32 -0.71
CA GLY A 212 -13.22 -14.54 -1.12
C GLY A 212 -13.44 -14.48 -2.64
N TRP A 213 -14.43 -13.72 -2.99
CA TRP A 213 -14.90 -13.53 -4.36
C TRP A 213 -15.43 -12.11 -4.56
N GLN A 214 -15.60 -11.72 -5.82
CA GLN A 214 -16.22 -10.45 -6.20
C GLN A 214 -17.71 -10.64 -6.46
N THR A 215 -18.52 -9.92 -5.71
CA THR A 215 -19.98 -9.82 -5.91
C THR A 215 -20.33 -8.44 -6.46
N VAL A 216 -21.40 -8.36 -7.23
CA VAL A 216 -21.99 -7.10 -7.68
C VAL A 216 -23.45 -7.05 -7.25
N LEU A 217 -23.83 -5.94 -6.68
CA LEU A 217 -25.20 -5.56 -6.38
C LEU A 217 -25.70 -4.60 -7.46
N ARG A 218 -26.94 -4.75 -7.95
CA ARG A 218 -27.54 -3.78 -8.87
C ARG A 218 -28.99 -3.46 -8.51
N ALA A 219 -29.41 -2.23 -8.78
CA ALA A 219 -30.78 -1.76 -8.58
C ALA A 219 -31.16 -0.66 -9.56
N ARG A 220 -32.45 -0.46 -9.79
CA ARG A 220 -32.97 0.68 -10.56
C ARG A 220 -33.15 1.94 -9.70
N ASN A 221 -33.19 1.79 -8.41
CA ASN A 221 -33.25 2.89 -7.45
C ASN A 221 -31.99 2.88 -6.58
N VAL A 222 -31.45 4.05 -6.27
CA VAL A 222 -30.22 4.20 -5.50
C VAL A 222 -30.25 3.50 -4.13
N TYR A 223 -31.42 3.46 -3.50
CA TYR A 223 -31.62 2.75 -2.23
C TYR A 223 -32.09 1.29 -2.38
N GLY A 224 -32.14 0.79 -3.61
CA GLY A 224 -32.55 -0.60 -3.90
C GLY A 224 -34.06 -0.76 -4.18
N PRO A 225 -34.59 -1.99 -4.03
CA PRO A 225 -33.88 -3.20 -3.56
C PRO A 225 -32.81 -3.64 -4.55
N TYR A 226 -31.68 -4.10 -4.01
CA TYR A 226 -30.55 -4.59 -4.80
C TYR A 226 -30.67 -6.10 -5.07
N GLU A 227 -30.44 -6.51 -6.31
CA GLU A 227 -30.15 -7.88 -6.70
C GLU A 227 -28.66 -8.15 -6.54
N GLU A 228 -28.26 -9.36 -6.10
CA GLU A 228 -26.85 -9.74 -5.95
C GLU A 228 -26.44 -10.84 -6.95
N LYS A 229 -25.18 -10.78 -7.42
CA LYS A 229 -24.56 -11.83 -8.23
C LYS A 229 -23.06 -11.90 -7.97
N ILE A 230 -22.54 -13.12 -7.76
CA ILE A 230 -21.10 -13.37 -7.80
C ILE A 230 -20.65 -13.30 -9.26
N VAL A 231 -19.64 -12.49 -9.56
CA VAL A 231 -19.17 -12.19 -10.92
C VAL A 231 -17.74 -12.62 -11.18
N MET A 232 -16.98 -12.90 -10.13
CA MET A 232 -15.65 -13.46 -10.22
C MET A 232 -15.30 -14.21 -8.93
N HIS A 233 -14.72 -15.39 -9.04
CA HIS A 233 -14.15 -16.17 -7.94
C HIS A 233 -12.83 -16.82 -8.38
N GLN A 234 -12.11 -17.42 -7.46
CA GLN A 234 -10.83 -18.06 -7.80
C GLN A 234 -10.97 -19.13 -8.89
N GLY A 235 -11.98 -20.03 -8.79
CA GLY A 235 -12.16 -21.15 -9.69
C GLY A 235 -10.93 -22.02 -9.81
N ALA A 236 -10.52 -22.35 -11.04
CA ALA A 236 -9.31 -23.10 -11.35
C ALA A 236 -8.03 -22.22 -11.37
N SER A 237 -8.17 -20.90 -11.23
CA SER A 237 -7.04 -19.97 -11.26
C SER A 237 -6.11 -20.14 -10.04
N SER A 238 -4.83 -19.80 -10.20
CA SER A 238 -3.88 -19.67 -9.09
C SER A 238 -4.02 -18.38 -8.29
N ILE A 239 -4.91 -17.46 -8.72
CA ILE A 239 -5.14 -16.17 -8.07
C ILE A 239 -6.32 -16.31 -7.12
N ASN A 240 -6.00 -16.56 -5.83
CA ASN A 240 -6.99 -16.74 -4.78
C ASN A 240 -7.58 -15.41 -4.31
N GLY A 241 -8.78 -15.47 -3.74
CA GLY A 241 -9.41 -14.40 -3.00
C GLY A 241 -9.46 -13.07 -3.73
N PRO A 242 -9.94 -12.98 -5.01
CA PRO A 242 -10.06 -11.70 -5.69
C PRO A 242 -10.89 -10.74 -4.82
N HIS A 243 -10.28 -9.63 -4.41
CA HIS A 243 -10.83 -8.79 -3.35
C HIS A 243 -10.60 -7.32 -3.68
N GLN A 244 -11.51 -6.48 -3.28
CA GLN A 244 -11.54 -5.03 -3.49
C GLN A 244 -10.89 -4.56 -4.79
N GLY A 245 -11.65 -3.88 -5.63
CA GLY A 245 -11.15 -3.45 -6.91
C GLY A 245 -11.99 -2.37 -7.56
N ALA A 246 -11.60 -2.00 -8.75
CA ALA A 246 -12.23 -0.93 -9.52
C ALA A 246 -12.52 -1.36 -10.95
N TRP A 247 -13.71 -1.02 -11.44
CA TRP A 247 -14.07 -1.08 -12.84
C TRP A 247 -13.60 0.20 -13.55
N VAL A 248 -12.93 0.03 -14.67
CA VAL A 248 -12.48 1.12 -15.54
C VAL A 248 -12.82 0.81 -17.00
N THR A 249 -13.39 1.80 -17.71
CA THR A 249 -13.63 1.70 -19.15
C THR A 249 -12.53 2.44 -19.90
N ALA A 250 -11.82 1.75 -20.80
CA ALA A 250 -10.78 2.32 -21.64
C ALA A 250 -11.35 3.25 -22.76
N PRO A 251 -10.51 4.10 -23.40
CA PRO A 251 -10.97 5.00 -24.47
C PRO A 251 -11.59 4.27 -25.67
N ASP A 252 -11.21 3.03 -25.95
CA ASP A 252 -11.77 2.21 -27.02
C ASP A 252 -13.08 1.50 -26.65
N GLY A 253 -13.59 1.72 -25.42
CA GLY A 253 -14.81 1.15 -24.91
C GLY A 253 -14.65 -0.24 -24.28
N SER A 254 -13.44 -0.81 -24.24
CA SER A 254 -13.18 -2.04 -23.49
C SER A 254 -13.24 -1.79 -21.98
N ASP A 255 -13.79 -2.76 -21.25
CA ASP A 255 -13.91 -2.68 -19.78
C ASP A 255 -12.86 -3.57 -19.11
N TRP A 256 -12.33 -3.08 -18.02
CA TRP A 256 -11.26 -3.70 -17.24
C TRP A 256 -11.58 -3.64 -15.76
N PHE A 257 -11.11 -4.63 -15.00
CA PHE A 257 -11.28 -4.70 -13.56
C PHE A 257 -9.94 -4.92 -12.87
N LEU A 258 -9.56 -4.01 -12.00
CA LEU A 258 -8.39 -4.15 -11.13
C LEU A 258 -8.86 -4.72 -9.78
N HIS A 259 -8.13 -5.67 -9.22
CA HIS A 259 -8.39 -6.20 -7.89
C HIS A 259 -7.09 -6.65 -7.22
N PHE A 260 -7.08 -6.79 -5.91
CA PHE A 260 -5.90 -7.36 -5.26
C PHE A 260 -6.03 -8.86 -4.96
N GLN A 261 -4.88 -9.50 -4.77
CA GLN A 261 -4.68 -10.81 -4.16
C GLN A 261 -3.81 -10.62 -2.91
N ASP A 262 -4.22 -11.14 -1.75
CA ASP A 262 -3.38 -11.14 -0.54
C ASP A 262 -2.31 -12.25 -0.68
N ARG A 263 -1.06 -11.84 -0.76
CA ARG A 263 0.12 -12.71 -0.79
C ARG A 263 0.87 -12.75 0.54
N PHE A 264 0.14 -12.51 1.63
CA PHE A 264 0.62 -12.54 3.01
C PHE A 264 1.82 -11.62 3.26
N GLU A 265 3.05 -12.17 3.31
CA GLU A 265 4.26 -11.42 3.61
C GLU A 265 4.63 -10.40 2.54
N LEU A 266 4.22 -10.61 1.31
CA LEU A 266 4.44 -9.65 0.22
C LEU A 266 3.36 -8.57 0.19
N GLY A 267 2.28 -8.74 0.96
CA GLY A 267 1.13 -7.85 0.96
C GLY A 267 0.16 -8.14 -0.18
N ARG A 268 -0.60 -7.12 -0.57
CA ARG A 268 -1.72 -7.21 -1.50
C ARG A 268 -1.31 -6.71 -2.88
N VAL A 269 -0.99 -7.65 -3.76
CA VAL A 269 -0.58 -7.37 -5.15
C VAL A 269 -1.80 -7.15 -6.04
N VAL A 270 -1.67 -6.29 -7.07
CA VAL A 270 -2.80 -5.91 -7.92
C VAL A 270 -2.76 -6.64 -9.26
N HIS A 271 -3.89 -7.21 -9.62
CA HIS A 271 -4.15 -7.91 -10.89
C HIS A 271 -5.08 -7.08 -11.77
N LEU A 272 -4.91 -7.20 -13.09
CA LEU A 272 -5.79 -6.64 -14.10
C LEU A 272 -6.57 -7.76 -14.77
N GLN A 273 -7.89 -7.60 -14.91
CA GLN A 273 -8.77 -8.58 -15.54
C GLN A 273 -9.53 -7.96 -16.71
N PRO A 274 -9.71 -8.69 -17.84
CA PRO A 274 -10.68 -8.32 -18.84
C PRO A 274 -12.09 -8.37 -18.24
N MET A 275 -12.97 -7.47 -18.68
CA MET A 275 -14.35 -7.42 -18.23
C MET A 275 -15.30 -7.16 -19.39
N CYS A 276 -16.47 -7.79 -19.37
CA CYS A 276 -17.54 -7.53 -20.33
C CYS A 276 -18.91 -7.54 -19.63
N TRP A 277 -19.97 -7.23 -20.37
CA TRP A 277 -21.32 -7.13 -19.82
C TRP A 277 -22.27 -8.08 -20.54
N HIS A 278 -23.04 -8.86 -19.77
CA HIS A 278 -24.09 -9.74 -20.26
C HIS A 278 -25.40 -9.44 -19.53
N SER A 279 -26.44 -8.98 -20.27
CA SER A 279 -27.75 -8.62 -19.69
C SER A 279 -27.64 -7.66 -18.49
N ASP A 280 -26.83 -6.61 -18.62
CA ASP A 280 -26.51 -5.64 -17.57
C ASP A 280 -25.88 -6.24 -16.29
N TRP A 281 -25.22 -7.40 -16.38
CA TRP A 281 -24.33 -7.93 -15.37
C TRP A 281 -22.88 -7.94 -15.86
N PRO A 282 -21.93 -7.52 -15.06
CA PRO A 282 -20.53 -7.66 -15.42
C PRO A 282 -20.09 -9.12 -15.34
N PHE A 283 -19.18 -9.48 -16.21
CA PHE A 283 -18.45 -10.74 -16.22
C PHE A 283 -16.95 -10.41 -16.23
N ILE A 284 -16.19 -10.89 -15.23
CA ILE A 284 -14.81 -10.47 -14.99
C ILE A 284 -13.89 -11.68 -15.14
N GLY A 285 -12.87 -11.57 -16.00
CA GLY A 285 -11.92 -12.65 -16.28
C GLY A 285 -12.45 -13.64 -17.32
N LEU A 286 -12.13 -14.94 -17.15
CA LEU A 286 -12.54 -16.04 -18.01
C LEU A 286 -13.38 -17.06 -17.25
N GLU A 287 -14.34 -17.69 -17.93
CA GLU A 287 -15.03 -18.85 -17.41
C GLU A 287 -14.28 -20.12 -17.81
N GLN A 288 -13.92 -20.96 -16.85
CA GLN A 288 -13.25 -22.24 -17.08
C GLN A 288 -14.04 -23.44 -16.53
N ASN A 289 -14.92 -23.20 -15.57
CA ASN A 289 -15.66 -24.25 -14.84
C ASN A 289 -17.08 -24.51 -15.37
N GLY A 290 -17.63 -23.68 -16.24
CA GLY A 290 -19.00 -23.80 -16.78
C GLY A 290 -20.08 -23.43 -15.77
N ASP A 291 -19.79 -22.63 -14.74
CA ASP A 291 -20.72 -22.18 -13.71
C ASP A 291 -21.29 -20.77 -13.98
N GLY A 292 -20.85 -20.12 -15.04
CA GLY A 292 -21.28 -18.76 -15.42
C GLY A 292 -20.65 -17.65 -14.59
N ILE A 293 -19.56 -17.94 -13.85
CA ILE A 293 -18.81 -17.00 -13.04
C ILE A 293 -17.39 -16.86 -13.64
N GLY A 294 -16.86 -15.64 -13.68
CA GLY A 294 -15.51 -15.41 -14.18
C GLY A 294 -14.44 -15.85 -13.20
N GLU A 295 -13.27 -16.15 -13.73
CA GLU A 295 -12.07 -16.52 -12.99
C GLU A 295 -10.90 -15.61 -13.38
N PRO A 296 -10.02 -15.21 -12.42
CA PRO A 296 -8.89 -14.35 -12.73
C PRO A 296 -7.96 -14.97 -13.78
N VAL A 297 -7.54 -14.17 -14.76
CA VAL A 297 -6.51 -14.56 -15.74
C VAL A 297 -5.11 -14.30 -15.19
N THR A 298 -4.15 -15.18 -15.51
CA THR A 298 -2.73 -14.99 -15.18
C THR A 298 -2.00 -14.19 -16.25
N GLU A 299 -2.51 -14.20 -17.48
CA GLU A 299 -2.03 -13.41 -18.61
C GLU A 299 -3.20 -13.04 -19.53
N TRP A 300 -3.11 -11.91 -20.25
CA TRP A 300 -4.11 -11.47 -21.19
C TRP A 300 -3.51 -10.46 -22.17
N ASP A 301 -4.20 -10.22 -23.28
CA ASP A 301 -3.84 -9.17 -24.25
C ASP A 301 -3.77 -7.80 -23.57
N CYS A 302 -2.72 -7.04 -23.87
CA CYS A 302 -2.56 -5.71 -23.28
C CYS A 302 -3.69 -4.76 -23.69
N PRO A 303 -4.22 -3.95 -22.74
CA PRO A 303 -5.00 -2.78 -23.12
C PRO A 303 -4.23 -1.87 -24.07
N LYS A 304 -4.94 -1.11 -24.90
CA LYS A 304 -4.31 -0.10 -25.73
C LYS A 304 -3.80 1.05 -24.90
N GLY A 305 -2.61 1.50 -25.17
CA GLY A 305 -1.96 2.61 -24.48
C GLY A 305 -0.45 2.62 -24.67
N GLU A 306 0.21 3.61 -24.11
CA GLU A 306 1.66 3.74 -24.12
C GLU A 306 2.24 3.21 -22.80
N ALA A 307 3.29 2.41 -22.89
CA ALA A 307 3.98 1.91 -21.70
C ALA A 307 4.62 3.06 -20.90
N GLY A 308 4.31 3.11 -19.60
CA GLY A 308 4.92 4.04 -18.68
C GLY A 308 6.33 3.61 -18.23
N PRO A 309 7.04 4.47 -17.46
CA PRO A 309 8.44 4.23 -17.08
C PRO A 309 8.61 3.13 -16.00
N GLY A 310 7.53 2.64 -15.41
CA GLY A 310 7.55 1.68 -14.32
C GLY A 310 7.77 2.31 -12.93
N LEU A 311 7.60 1.49 -11.89
CA LEU A 311 7.73 1.91 -10.49
C LEU A 311 9.20 2.04 -10.09
N GLN A 312 9.55 3.15 -9.46
CA GLN A 312 10.89 3.32 -8.87
C GLN A 312 11.03 2.41 -7.65
N ILE A 313 12.14 1.65 -7.59
CA ILE A 313 12.44 0.71 -6.52
C ILE A 313 13.79 0.97 -5.85
N GLY A 314 14.81 1.39 -6.60
CA GLY A 314 16.09 1.85 -6.08
C GLY A 314 16.10 3.35 -5.83
N ASP A 315 17.12 3.85 -5.11
CA ASP A 315 17.26 5.27 -4.82
C ASP A 315 18.73 5.68 -4.71
N SER A 316 19.10 6.79 -5.37
CA SER A 316 20.39 7.44 -5.21
C SER A 316 20.38 8.55 -4.17
N PHE A 317 19.24 8.83 -3.54
CA PHE A 317 19.02 9.91 -2.58
C PHE A 317 19.50 11.27 -3.10
N THR A 318 19.12 11.59 -4.33
CA THR A 318 19.54 12.82 -5.02
C THR A 318 19.26 14.06 -4.18
N ASN A 319 20.27 14.90 -4.00
CA ASN A 319 20.22 16.08 -3.12
C ASN A 319 19.84 15.76 -1.67
N GLY A 320 20.15 14.59 -1.15
CA GLY A 320 19.87 14.17 0.22
C GLY A 320 18.38 13.93 0.51
N LYS A 321 17.58 13.64 -0.50
CA LYS A 321 16.12 13.43 -0.34
C LYS A 321 15.71 12.02 -0.78
N PRO A 322 14.78 11.38 -0.04
CA PRO A 322 14.18 10.13 -0.48
C PRO A 322 13.21 10.38 -1.64
N GLY A 323 13.12 9.42 -2.56
CA GLY A 323 12.15 9.41 -3.66
C GLY A 323 10.71 9.15 -3.17
N LEU A 324 9.74 9.23 -4.10
CA LEU A 324 8.32 9.07 -3.78
C LEU A 324 7.94 7.69 -3.23
N GLN A 325 8.74 6.64 -3.48
CA GLN A 325 8.48 5.28 -2.98
C GLN A 325 8.62 5.14 -1.47
N TRP A 326 9.30 6.09 -0.83
CA TRP A 326 9.57 6.04 0.61
C TRP A 326 8.46 6.63 1.45
N GLN A 327 8.22 6.01 2.60
CA GLN A 327 7.22 6.41 3.60
C GLN A 327 7.79 6.18 5.00
N TRP A 328 7.45 7.08 5.93
CA TRP A 328 7.76 6.96 7.34
C TRP A 328 6.71 6.12 8.08
N GLN A 329 7.06 5.53 9.21
CA GLN A 329 6.11 4.78 10.05
C GLN A 329 5.12 5.65 10.82
N ALA A 330 5.28 6.97 10.78
CA ALA A 330 4.49 7.97 11.50
C ALA A 330 4.39 9.26 10.67
N ASN A 331 3.71 10.28 11.20
CA ASN A 331 3.66 11.60 10.60
C ASN A 331 5.07 12.13 10.32
N PRO A 332 5.40 12.47 9.06
CA PRO A 332 6.74 12.91 8.67
C PRO A 332 7.20 14.15 9.44
N GLN A 333 8.45 14.14 9.86
CA GLN A 333 9.15 15.28 10.46
C GLN A 333 10.54 15.43 9.81
N PRO A 334 10.61 15.68 8.49
CA PRO A 334 11.88 15.66 7.74
C PRO A 334 12.89 16.66 8.28
N GLU A 335 12.47 17.81 8.82
CA GLU A 335 13.35 18.82 9.44
C GLU A 335 14.06 18.31 10.71
N ALA A 336 13.42 17.34 11.41
CA ALA A 336 13.99 16.72 12.60
C ALA A 336 14.76 15.44 12.29
N TRP A 337 14.38 14.74 11.22
CA TRP A 337 14.89 13.40 10.92
C TRP A 337 15.95 13.37 9.83
N LEU A 338 16.08 14.43 9.02
CA LEU A 338 17.06 14.53 7.95
C LEU A 338 18.04 15.69 8.22
N ARG A 339 19.33 15.49 7.94
CA ARG A 339 20.33 16.55 7.87
C ARG A 339 20.55 16.90 6.40
N PRO A 340 20.30 18.15 6.00
CA PRO A 340 20.67 18.62 4.67
C PRO A 340 22.19 18.57 4.48
N VAL A 341 22.65 17.81 3.52
CA VAL A 341 24.07 17.70 3.14
C VAL A 341 24.16 17.81 1.63
N ALA A 342 25.23 18.40 1.11
CA ALA A 342 25.47 18.44 -0.32
C ALA A 342 25.85 17.04 -0.86
N GLY A 343 25.30 16.66 -2.00
CA GLY A 343 25.57 15.39 -2.66
C GLY A 343 24.41 14.40 -2.57
N ASP A 344 24.62 13.23 -3.14
CA ASP A 344 23.64 12.17 -3.30
C ASP A 344 23.79 11.11 -2.19
N ALA A 345 23.35 11.48 -1.00
CA ALA A 345 23.29 10.58 0.16
C ALA A 345 22.24 11.10 1.14
N LEU A 346 21.53 10.18 1.78
CA LEU A 346 20.60 10.50 2.86
C LEU A 346 21.35 10.55 4.20
N HIS A 347 21.21 11.64 4.93
CA HIS A 347 21.73 11.77 6.27
C HIS A 347 20.58 11.72 7.27
N LEU A 348 20.40 10.54 7.88
CA LEU A 348 19.27 10.24 8.77
C LEU A 348 19.70 10.45 10.23
N VAL A 349 19.03 11.39 10.93
CA VAL A 349 19.28 11.69 12.34
C VAL A 349 18.95 10.46 13.18
N CYS A 350 19.83 10.12 14.13
CA CYS A 350 19.64 9.01 15.03
C CYS A 350 18.41 9.24 15.93
N GLY A 351 17.42 8.35 15.81
CA GLY A 351 16.26 8.31 16.69
C GLY A 351 16.62 7.80 18.09
N ALA A 352 15.62 7.73 18.96
CA ALA A 352 15.78 7.17 20.29
C ALA A 352 16.25 5.71 20.23
N SER A 353 16.87 5.23 21.30
CA SER A 353 17.10 3.79 21.51
C SER A 353 15.76 3.09 21.76
N GLY A 354 15.57 1.90 21.22
CA GLY A 354 14.36 1.10 21.35
C GLY A 354 14.15 0.22 20.13
N SER A 355 13.05 -0.52 20.09
CA SER A 355 12.73 -1.41 18.97
C SER A 355 12.42 -0.61 17.69
N LEU A 356 12.78 -1.16 16.54
CA LEU A 356 12.43 -0.54 15.24
C LEU A 356 10.91 -0.43 15.04
N TRP A 357 10.14 -1.31 15.66
CA TRP A 357 8.69 -1.29 15.58
C TRP A 357 8.08 0.01 16.13
N ARG A 358 8.74 0.65 17.08
CA ARG A 358 8.30 1.90 17.73
C ARG A 358 9.01 3.15 17.22
N GLN A 359 9.99 3.04 16.31
CA GLN A 359 10.73 4.19 15.81
C GLN A 359 9.91 4.95 14.75
N PRO A 360 9.56 6.22 14.96
CA PRO A 360 8.80 7.01 13.98
C PRO A 360 9.61 7.35 12.73
N ASN A 361 10.93 7.47 12.86
CA ASN A 361 11.86 7.84 11.79
C ASN A 361 12.43 6.65 11.01
N VAL A 362 11.76 5.51 11.01
CA VAL A 362 12.04 4.41 10.07
C VAL A 362 11.48 4.78 8.71
N LEU A 363 12.35 4.87 7.72
CA LEU A 363 12.02 5.16 6.33
C LEU A 363 11.87 3.84 5.58
N SER A 364 10.69 3.56 5.04
CA SER A 364 10.39 2.26 4.45
C SER A 364 9.73 2.36 3.08
N GLN A 365 9.91 1.33 2.26
CA GLN A 365 9.18 1.12 1.00
C GLN A 365 8.62 -0.29 0.93
N MET A 366 7.63 -0.52 0.06
CA MET A 366 7.09 -1.84 -0.22
C MET A 366 8.19 -2.76 -0.77
N LEU A 367 8.09 -4.06 -0.53
CA LEU A 367 8.98 -5.03 -1.19
C LEU A 367 8.70 -5.02 -2.70
N PRO A 368 9.73 -4.93 -3.57
CA PRO A 368 9.53 -4.78 -5.02
C PRO A 368 9.09 -6.09 -5.70
N ALA A 369 9.37 -7.24 -5.10
CA ALA A 369 9.03 -8.56 -5.58
C ALA A 369 9.24 -9.63 -4.49
N ALA A 370 8.93 -10.90 -4.84
CA ALA A 370 9.14 -12.05 -3.96
C ALA A 370 10.60 -12.55 -3.93
N ASP A 371 11.39 -12.21 -4.93
CA ASP A 371 12.81 -12.60 -5.06
C ASP A 371 13.59 -11.39 -5.60
N PHE A 372 14.51 -10.87 -4.80
CA PHE A 372 15.35 -9.74 -5.18
C PHE A 372 16.56 -9.60 -4.24
N THR A 373 17.56 -8.85 -4.71
CA THR A 373 18.73 -8.44 -3.92
C THR A 373 18.75 -6.93 -3.78
N ALA A 374 18.95 -6.43 -2.56
CA ALA A 374 19.13 -5.01 -2.26
C ALA A 374 20.52 -4.76 -1.69
N ASN A 375 21.25 -3.79 -2.23
CA ASN A 375 22.56 -3.35 -1.77
C ASN A 375 22.49 -1.89 -1.32
N VAL A 376 23.06 -1.57 -0.17
CA VAL A 376 23.13 -0.20 0.35
C VAL A 376 24.41 0.03 1.12
N THR A 377 24.98 1.24 1.01
CA THR A 377 26.14 1.64 1.83
C THR A 377 25.68 2.45 3.02
N LEU A 378 26.14 2.04 4.22
CA LEU A 378 25.80 2.58 5.53
C LEU A 378 27.04 3.14 6.19
N GLY A 379 26.98 4.37 6.73
CA GLY A 379 28.11 5.05 7.35
C GLY A 379 27.74 5.75 8.67
N LEU A 380 28.67 5.73 9.62
CA LEU A 380 28.61 6.39 10.93
C LEU A 380 29.77 7.38 11.15
N ALA A 381 30.34 7.94 10.08
CA ALA A 381 31.39 8.94 10.19
C ALA A 381 30.91 10.13 11.02
N GLY A 382 31.67 10.50 12.05
CA GLY A 382 31.37 11.60 12.97
C GLY A 382 30.29 11.30 14.02
N CYS A 383 29.68 10.13 14.01
CA CYS A 383 28.68 9.74 15.01
C CYS A 383 29.35 9.25 16.30
N GLY A 384 28.72 9.54 17.45
CA GLY A 384 29.13 9.11 18.78
C GLY A 384 28.82 7.64 19.07
N ALA A 385 29.42 7.13 20.19
CA ALA A 385 29.13 5.78 20.65
C ALA A 385 27.64 5.59 20.95
N GLY A 386 27.08 4.44 20.53
CA GLY A 386 25.67 4.10 20.63
C GLY A 386 24.89 4.36 19.35
N ALA A 387 25.41 5.19 18.40
CA ALA A 387 24.76 5.40 17.11
C ALA A 387 24.76 4.11 16.27
N LYS A 388 23.65 3.86 15.57
CA LYS A 388 23.42 2.70 14.71
C LYS A 388 22.71 3.12 13.44
N VAL A 389 23.06 2.46 12.33
CA VAL A 389 22.38 2.62 11.02
C VAL A 389 22.16 1.26 10.39
N GLY A 390 21.02 1.03 9.75
CA GLY A 390 20.72 -0.30 9.26
C GLY A 390 19.76 -0.38 8.11
N LEU A 391 19.73 -1.60 7.55
CA LEU A 391 18.76 -2.09 6.55
C LEU A 391 17.95 -3.22 7.19
N SER A 392 16.63 -3.15 7.05
CA SER A 392 15.70 -4.10 7.66
C SER A 392 14.64 -4.60 6.67
N VAL A 393 14.11 -5.79 6.94
CA VAL A 393 12.80 -6.24 6.46
C VAL A 393 11.85 -6.17 7.64
N MET A 394 10.96 -5.18 7.60
CA MET A 394 10.02 -4.87 8.68
C MET A 394 8.72 -5.66 8.54
N GLY A 395 8.26 -6.22 9.65
CA GLY A 395 7.00 -6.93 9.84
C GLY A 395 6.78 -7.25 11.30
N GLN A 396 5.79 -8.04 11.66
CA GLN A 396 5.56 -8.47 13.06
C GLN A 396 6.73 -9.29 13.64
N LYS A 397 7.44 -9.97 12.77
CA LYS A 397 8.77 -10.51 13.03
C LYS A 397 9.70 -9.92 12.00
N TYR A 398 10.55 -9.00 12.43
CA TYR A 398 11.51 -8.33 11.55
C TYR A 398 12.95 -8.77 11.81
N SER A 399 13.79 -8.54 10.84
CA SER A 399 15.24 -8.68 10.98
C SER A 399 15.95 -7.50 10.34
N ALA A 400 17.13 -7.19 10.85
CA ALA A 400 17.92 -6.06 10.40
C ALA A 400 19.42 -6.35 10.48
N ILE A 401 20.17 -5.88 9.47
CA ILE A 401 21.62 -5.73 9.59
C ILE A 401 21.94 -4.28 9.92
N GLU A 402 22.68 -4.04 11.00
CA GLU A 402 23.03 -2.68 11.43
C GLU A 402 24.51 -2.52 11.72
N LEU A 403 25.08 -1.40 11.27
CA LEU A 403 26.39 -0.90 11.68
C LEU A 403 26.21 -0.13 12.98
N CYS A 404 27.03 -0.45 13.99
CA CYS A 404 26.94 0.10 15.34
C CYS A 404 28.27 0.77 15.73
N ARG A 405 28.22 2.02 16.21
CA ARG A 405 29.39 2.69 16.81
C ARG A 405 29.50 2.31 18.28
N THR A 406 30.62 1.76 18.67
CA THR A 406 30.99 1.45 20.07
C THR A 406 32.10 2.35 20.55
N ALA A 407 32.44 2.28 21.85
CA ALA A 407 33.62 2.99 22.42
C ALA A 407 34.95 2.46 21.86
N GLN A 408 34.97 1.22 21.34
CA GLN A 408 36.19 0.54 20.86
C GLN A 408 36.30 0.54 19.31
N GLY A 409 35.33 1.07 18.59
CA GLY A 409 35.29 1.03 17.13
C GLY A 409 33.90 0.75 16.61
N CYS A 410 33.78 -0.03 15.55
CA CYS A 410 32.47 -0.40 14.96
C CYS A 410 32.25 -1.91 15.01
N THR A 411 30.97 -2.29 15.16
CA THR A 411 30.50 -3.67 14.99
C THR A 411 29.36 -3.70 13.98
N VAL A 412 29.16 -4.84 13.34
CA VAL A 412 27.97 -5.14 12.53
C VAL A 412 27.17 -6.20 13.25
N GLN A 413 25.90 -5.96 13.42
CA GLN A 413 24.97 -6.85 14.12
C GLN A 413 23.86 -7.32 13.20
N LEU A 414 23.46 -8.59 13.31
CA LEU A 414 22.17 -9.10 12.83
C LEU A 414 21.21 -9.11 14.01
N VAL A 415 20.13 -8.33 13.90
CA VAL A 415 19.10 -8.19 14.93
C VAL A 415 17.83 -8.83 14.45
N GLN A 416 17.11 -9.52 15.33
CA GLN A 416 15.73 -9.97 15.13
C GLN A 416 14.82 -9.30 16.15
N GLY A 417 13.70 -8.73 15.66
CA GLY A 417 12.64 -8.22 16.50
C GLY A 417 11.39 -9.08 16.41
N MET A 418 10.73 -9.28 17.53
CA MET A 418 9.45 -10.00 17.64
C MET A 418 8.43 -9.14 18.35
N VAL A 419 7.37 -8.78 17.63
CA VAL A 419 6.23 -8.04 18.20
C VAL A 419 5.51 -8.94 19.18
N LYS A 420 5.33 -8.46 20.41
CA LYS A 420 4.68 -9.21 21.51
C LYS A 420 3.22 -8.83 21.69
N ASP A 421 2.88 -7.60 21.33
CA ASP A 421 1.52 -7.08 21.40
C ASP A 421 1.17 -6.41 20.07
N LEU A 422 0.09 -6.87 19.44
CA LEU A 422 -0.41 -6.34 18.16
C LEU A 422 -1.31 -5.10 18.33
N ALA A 423 -1.46 -4.58 19.54
CA ALA A 423 -2.09 -3.28 19.74
C ALA A 423 -1.36 -2.20 18.90
N PRO A 424 -2.04 -1.14 18.47
CA PRO A 424 -1.43 -0.07 17.65
C PRO A 424 -0.18 0.56 18.29
N THR A 425 -0.09 0.53 19.62
CA THR A 425 1.04 1.04 20.41
C THR A 425 1.92 -0.06 21.00
N GLY A 426 1.72 -1.31 20.60
CA GLY A 426 2.52 -2.46 21.07
C GLY A 426 3.99 -2.33 20.70
N ASP A 427 4.85 -3.06 21.37
CA ASP A 427 6.30 -3.03 21.20
C ASP A 427 6.84 -4.40 20.77
N ALA A 428 8.11 -4.42 20.37
CA ALA A 428 8.85 -5.63 20.00
C ALA A 428 10.05 -5.85 20.92
N GLU A 429 10.33 -7.12 21.20
CA GLU A 429 11.61 -7.53 21.81
C GLU A 429 12.63 -7.79 20.74
N GLU A 430 13.83 -7.23 20.90
CA GLU A 430 14.94 -7.42 19.97
C GLU A 430 16.02 -8.33 20.56
N THR A 431 16.60 -9.18 19.71
CA THR A 431 17.69 -10.10 20.04
C THR A 431 18.78 -9.99 18.98
N ILE A 432 20.04 -9.87 19.42
CA ILE A 432 21.20 -9.93 18.54
C ILE A 432 21.47 -11.41 18.23
N LEU A 433 21.40 -11.78 16.96
CA LEU A 433 21.61 -13.15 16.49
C LEU A 433 23.06 -13.42 16.07
N ALA A 434 23.75 -12.39 15.59
CA ALA A 434 25.16 -12.45 15.19
C ALA A 434 25.80 -11.06 15.34
N GLU A 435 27.10 -11.03 15.61
CA GLU A 435 27.87 -9.81 15.73
C GLU A 435 29.29 -10.04 15.19
N LYS A 436 29.86 -9.00 14.56
CA LYS A 436 31.24 -9.01 14.04
C LYS A 436 31.87 -7.61 14.18
N MET A 437 33.10 -7.54 14.69
CA MET A 437 33.93 -6.31 14.67
C MET A 437 34.31 -5.96 13.23
N VAL A 438 34.31 -4.67 12.91
CA VAL A 438 34.82 -4.11 11.64
C VAL A 438 35.72 -2.91 11.89
N ASP A 439 36.75 -2.76 11.05
CA ASP A 439 37.78 -1.73 11.19
C ASP A 439 37.44 -0.42 10.44
N THR A 440 36.16 -0.27 10.09
CA THR A 440 35.66 0.87 9.30
C THR A 440 34.35 1.38 9.88
N ASP A 441 34.05 2.65 9.66
CA ASP A 441 32.78 3.28 10.00
C ASP A 441 31.84 3.42 8.79
N GLU A 442 32.20 2.84 7.66
CA GLU A 442 31.35 2.72 6.45
C GLU A 442 31.42 1.29 5.90
N ILE A 443 30.28 0.68 5.65
CA ILE A 443 30.13 -0.68 5.09
C ILE A 443 29.08 -0.69 3.99
N THR A 444 29.26 -1.61 3.02
CA THR A 444 28.18 -1.97 2.10
C THR A 444 27.55 -3.28 2.57
N VAL A 445 26.24 -3.30 2.70
CA VAL A 445 25.47 -4.48 3.07
C VAL A 445 24.63 -4.94 1.89
N THR A 446 24.43 -6.25 1.79
CA THR A 446 23.50 -6.87 0.85
C THR A 446 22.43 -7.64 1.62
N MET A 447 21.22 -7.57 1.12
CA MET A 447 20.05 -8.28 1.59
C MET A 447 19.43 -9.02 0.42
N LYS A 448 19.31 -10.33 0.53
CA LYS A 448 18.64 -11.16 -0.48
C LYS A 448 17.36 -11.74 0.10
N ILE A 449 16.22 -11.41 -0.48
CA ILE A 449 14.94 -12.08 -0.24
C ILE A 449 14.76 -13.15 -1.31
N THR A 450 14.23 -14.30 -0.94
CA THR A 450 13.94 -15.40 -1.85
C THR A 450 12.45 -15.71 -1.91
N ALA A 451 12.01 -16.34 -2.99
CA ALA A 451 10.63 -16.81 -3.16
C ALA A 451 10.15 -17.74 -2.01
N ALA A 452 11.08 -18.33 -1.25
CA ALA A 452 10.79 -19.10 -0.05
C ALA A 452 10.48 -18.21 1.19
N LYS A 453 10.33 -16.89 1.00
CA LYS A 453 10.03 -15.92 2.05
C LYS A 453 11.09 -15.90 3.16
N GLN A 454 12.34 -16.02 2.77
CA GLN A 454 13.50 -15.92 3.64
C GLN A 454 14.36 -14.74 3.21
N VAL A 455 14.92 -14.04 4.19
CA VAL A 455 15.90 -12.99 3.97
C VAL A 455 17.26 -13.40 4.50
N GLN A 456 18.30 -13.19 3.70
CA GLN A 456 19.70 -13.39 4.08
C GLN A 456 20.44 -12.06 4.01
N TYR A 457 21.26 -11.78 5.04
CA TYR A 457 22.10 -10.59 5.11
C TYR A 457 23.57 -10.95 4.97
N ALA A 458 24.33 -10.08 4.31
CA ALA A 458 25.77 -10.21 4.21
C ALA A 458 26.47 -8.84 4.16
N LEU A 459 27.74 -8.82 4.51
CA LEU A 459 28.66 -7.72 4.22
C LEU A 459 29.19 -7.90 2.80
N LEU A 460 29.19 -6.85 2.01
CA LEU A 460 29.76 -6.86 0.67
C LEU A 460 31.20 -6.29 0.74
N ALA A 461 32.18 -7.14 0.45
CA ALA A 461 33.57 -6.72 0.37
C ALA A 461 33.85 -5.88 -0.89
N ALA A 462 34.98 -5.15 -0.91
CA ALA A 462 35.34 -4.30 -2.04
C ALA A 462 35.53 -5.06 -3.37
N ASP A 463 35.84 -6.36 -3.31
CA ASP A 463 35.95 -7.26 -4.48
C ASP A 463 34.62 -7.83 -4.94
N GLY A 464 33.50 -7.42 -4.30
CA GLY A 464 32.16 -7.91 -4.60
C GLY A 464 31.78 -9.21 -3.86
N THR A 465 32.66 -9.78 -3.05
CA THR A 465 32.37 -10.99 -2.28
C THR A 465 31.37 -10.70 -1.17
N ALA A 466 30.26 -11.45 -1.11
CA ALA A 466 29.30 -11.37 -0.02
C ALA A 466 29.68 -12.31 1.13
N VAL A 467 29.91 -11.76 2.32
CA VAL A 467 30.20 -12.49 3.54
C VAL A 467 28.96 -12.54 4.41
N PRO A 468 28.26 -13.69 4.52
CA PRO A 468 27.05 -13.80 5.30
C PRO A 468 27.24 -13.42 6.78
N LEU A 469 26.23 -12.76 7.36
CA LEU A 469 26.15 -12.46 8.78
C LEU A 469 24.95 -13.21 9.37
N GLY A 470 25.23 -14.27 10.13
CA GLY A 470 24.19 -15.16 10.68
C GLY A 470 23.45 -16.01 9.64
N GLY A 471 22.37 -16.66 10.07
CA GLY A 471 21.52 -17.49 9.23
C GLY A 471 20.37 -16.70 8.57
N ALA A 472 19.69 -17.33 7.60
CA ALA A 472 18.51 -16.79 6.98
C ALA A 472 17.39 -16.54 8.02
N GLN A 473 16.63 -15.47 7.83
CA GLN A 473 15.52 -15.07 8.70
C GLN A 473 14.20 -15.11 7.93
N PRO A 474 13.07 -15.48 8.58
CA PRO A 474 11.78 -15.47 7.91
C PRO A 474 11.31 -14.03 7.65
N VAL A 475 10.68 -13.82 6.50
CA VAL A 475 9.92 -12.61 6.21
C VAL A 475 8.52 -12.79 6.82
N ALA A 476 8.01 -11.77 7.50
CA ALA A 476 6.66 -11.79 8.09
C ALA A 476 5.93 -10.49 7.74
N LYS A 477 4.62 -10.57 7.49
CA LYS A 477 3.79 -9.38 7.25
C LYS A 477 3.74 -8.45 8.47
N ALA A 478 3.39 -7.18 8.24
CA ALA A 478 3.00 -6.24 9.30
C ALA A 478 1.55 -6.51 9.77
N THR A 479 0.85 -5.56 10.37
CA THR A 479 -0.51 -5.80 10.90
C THR A 479 -1.53 -6.04 9.77
N TRP A 480 -1.56 -5.18 8.77
CA TRP A 480 -2.38 -5.32 7.55
C TRP A 480 -1.51 -5.38 6.29
N PRO A 481 -0.54 -4.45 6.13
CA PRO A 481 0.34 -4.48 4.96
C PRO A 481 1.29 -5.69 5.00
N GLY A 482 1.90 -5.95 3.85
CA GLY A 482 3.03 -6.85 3.71
C GLY A 482 4.27 -6.36 4.46
N ALA A 483 5.33 -7.13 4.37
CA ALA A 483 6.65 -6.71 4.85
C ALA A 483 7.17 -5.51 4.04
N ARG A 484 8.05 -4.72 4.66
CA ARG A 484 8.63 -3.53 4.03
C ARG A 484 10.15 -3.54 4.14
N LEU A 485 10.81 -3.13 3.07
CA LEU A 485 12.23 -2.79 3.12
C LEU A 485 12.37 -1.46 3.84
N ALA A 486 13.27 -1.37 4.83
CA ALA A 486 13.40 -0.18 5.65
C ALA A 486 14.85 0.21 5.90
N LEU A 487 15.08 1.54 5.93
CA LEU A 487 16.31 2.19 6.32
C LEU A 487 16.05 2.99 7.60
N TYR A 488 17.03 2.99 8.52
CA TYR A 488 16.86 3.67 9.79
C TYR A 488 18.21 4.09 10.39
N ALA A 489 18.13 5.07 11.29
CA ALA A 489 19.22 5.39 12.21
C ALA A 489 18.65 5.54 13.63
N ARG A 490 19.35 5.00 14.64
CA ARG A 490 18.90 5.01 16.05
C ARG A 490 20.04 5.05 17.03
N GLY A 491 19.75 5.30 18.29
CA GLY A 491 20.74 5.42 19.35
C GLY A 491 21.62 6.66 19.18
N GLY A 492 22.70 6.78 19.98
CA GLY A 492 23.51 7.99 19.96
C GLY A 492 22.78 9.22 20.50
N THR A 493 23.05 10.38 19.92
CA THR A 493 22.45 11.67 20.27
C THR A 493 21.70 12.27 19.07
N LYS A 494 20.94 13.34 19.29
CA LYS A 494 20.27 14.10 18.21
C LYS A 494 21.23 14.82 17.27
N GLU A 495 22.48 14.94 17.64
CA GLU A 495 23.54 15.53 16.81
C GLU A 495 24.09 14.49 15.81
N ASP A 496 23.94 13.21 16.11
CA ASP A 496 24.38 12.13 15.27
C ASP A 496 23.47 11.96 14.06
N ALA A 497 24.04 11.95 12.85
CA ALA A 497 23.33 11.68 11.61
C ALA A 497 24.11 10.64 10.78
N ALA A 498 23.50 9.50 10.60
CA ALA A 498 24.07 8.40 9.84
C ALA A 498 23.94 8.65 8.33
N CYS A 499 24.96 8.31 7.58
CA CYS A 499 24.98 8.42 6.12
C CYS A 499 24.46 7.13 5.48
N ILE A 500 23.52 7.25 4.54
CA ILE A 500 22.99 6.16 3.73
C ILE A 500 23.18 6.54 2.27
N LYS A 501 23.97 5.74 1.54
CA LYS A 501 24.25 5.99 0.13
C LYS A 501 23.57 4.92 -0.70
N GLN A 502 23.05 5.32 -1.79
CA GLN A 502 22.51 4.54 -2.91
C GLN A 502 21.95 3.15 -2.55
N LEU A 503 20.66 2.99 -2.65
CA LEU A 503 19.99 1.69 -2.62
C LEU A 503 19.85 1.18 -4.05
N ASN A 504 20.51 0.05 -4.37
CA ASN A 504 20.36 -0.65 -5.64
C ASN A 504 19.55 -1.94 -5.42
N ILE A 505 18.59 -2.20 -6.31
CA ILE A 505 17.76 -3.41 -6.28
C ILE A 505 17.88 -4.13 -7.63
N THR A 506 18.11 -5.44 -7.57
CA THR A 506 18.22 -6.34 -8.72
C THR A 506 17.36 -7.59 -8.53
N PHE A 507 16.80 -8.13 -9.63
CA PHE A 507 16.00 -9.35 -9.67
C PHE A 507 16.80 -10.55 -10.15
#